data_6f9ec82da0c197499ddf9bca0be35bc7
#
_entry.id   6f9ec82da0c197499ddf9bca0be35bc7
#
_cell.length_a   1.000
_cell.length_b   1.000
_cell.length_c   1.000
_cell.angle_alpha   90.00
_cell.angle_beta   90.00
_cell.angle_gamma   90.00
#
_symmetry.space_group_name_H-M   'P 1'
#
loop_
_entity.id
_entity.type
_entity.pdbx_description
1 polymer ?
#
loop_
_entity_poly.entity_id
_entity_poly.type
_entity_poly.pdbx_seq_one_letter_code
_entity_poly.pdbx_strand_id
1 'polypeptide(L)'
;QVAWKLLALRAIAVGLLLLLFVRPFLSTEEPDTSRMRLLVLSDVSGSMDARDLREGPRRIAEVAPFFTIDRENSWIQQMRSHYGKVDSFGFSDELSRLGRKSWQMPELGHKTALGDALHSGLSQEIKDTELGSVVVFSDGVNNQGRAVLEVAKEYRARGIPVNVVGVGKELLRGDIGISFTDRNPRAVAKEELLLRFEVENEFP
;
A
#
# COMPACT_ATOMS: atom_id res chain seq x y z
N GLN A 1 -10.60 -39.78 -51.09
CA GLN A 1 -10.42 -38.38 -50.62
C GLN A 1 -11.68 -37.81 -49.96
N VAL A 2 -12.90 -38.17 -50.40
CA VAL A 2 -14.16 -37.65 -49.80
C VAL A 2 -14.41 -38.26 -48.41
N ALA A 3 -14.11 -39.54 -48.20
CA ALA A 3 -14.34 -40.21 -46.91
C ALA A 3 -13.53 -39.61 -45.75
N TRP A 4 -12.29 -39.18 -45.99
CA TRP A 4 -11.46 -38.50 -44.96
C TRP A 4 -12.03 -37.15 -44.55
N LYS A 5 -12.52 -36.37 -45.53
CA LYS A 5 -13.15 -35.06 -45.24
C LYS A 5 -14.42 -35.21 -44.40
N LEU A 6 -15.23 -36.23 -44.67
CA LEU A 6 -16.43 -36.53 -43.87
C LEU A 6 -16.10 -37.01 -42.47
N LEU A 7 -15.01 -37.75 -42.28
CA LEU A 7 -14.57 -38.23 -40.98
C LEU A 7 -14.03 -37.04 -40.11
N ALA A 8 -13.27 -36.15 -40.75
CA ALA A 8 -12.80 -34.94 -40.09
C ALA A 8 -13.95 -34.01 -39.67
N LEU A 9 -14.97 -33.82 -40.53
CA LEU A 9 -16.13 -33.00 -40.19
C LEU A 9 -16.93 -33.60 -39.03
N ARG A 10 -17.09 -34.92 -38.97
CA ARG A 10 -17.75 -35.61 -37.86
C ARG A 10 -16.95 -35.44 -36.55
N ALA A 11 -15.64 -35.58 -36.60
CA ALA A 11 -14.79 -35.38 -35.41
C ALA A 11 -14.86 -33.94 -34.87
N ILE A 12 -14.89 -32.94 -35.76
CA ILE A 12 -15.08 -31.53 -35.36
C ILE A 12 -16.46 -31.32 -34.74
N ALA A 13 -17.52 -31.87 -35.33
CA ALA A 13 -18.88 -31.74 -34.78
C ALA A 13 -19.01 -32.38 -33.40
N VAL A 14 -18.43 -33.56 -33.20
CA VAL A 14 -18.41 -34.22 -31.87
C VAL A 14 -17.55 -33.43 -30.90
N GLY A 15 -16.40 -32.89 -31.29
CA GLY A 15 -15.56 -32.03 -30.46
C GLY A 15 -16.28 -30.75 -30.01
N LEU A 16 -17.01 -30.08 -30.92
CA LEU A 16 -17.84 -28.93 -30.61
C LEU A 16 -18.98 -29.28 -29.66
N LEU A 17 -19.60 -30.44 -29.82
CA LEU A 17 -20.68 -30.92 -28.96
C LEU A 17 -20.15 -31.23 -27.54
N LEU A 18 -18.96 -31.82 -27.42
CA LEU A 18 -18.30 -32.06 -26.17
C LEU A 18 -17.92 -30.74 -25.48
N LEU A 19 -17.48 -29.74 -26.26
CA LEU A 19 -17.16 -28.40 -25.74
C LEU A 19 -18.39 -27.68 -25.13
N LEU A 20 -19.57 -27.89 -25.76
CA LEU A 20 -20.86 -27.41 -25.21
C LEU A 20 -21.22 -28.10 -23.89
N PHE A 21 -20.88 -29.37 -23.71
CA PHE A 21 -21.10 -30.12 -22.49
C PHE A 21 -20.18 -29.71 -21.35
N VAL A 22 -18.94 -29.30 -21.64
CA VAL A 22 -17.96 -28.86 -20.63
C VAL A 22 -18.40 -27.55 -19.96
N ARG A 23 -19.29 -26.73 -20.61
CA ARG A 23 -19.75 -25.43 -20.11
C ARG A 23 -18.63 -24.75 -19.30
N PRO A 24 -17.59 -24.17 -19.93
CA PRO A 24 -16.58 -23.44 -19.17
C PRO A 24 -17.27 -22.26 -18.47
N PHE A 25 -17.60 -22.47 -17.20
CA PHE A 25 -18.16 -21.45 -16.33
C PHE A 25 -16.97 -20.62 -15.86
N LEU A 26 -16.70 -19.50 -16.51
CA LEU A 26 -15.86 -18.46 -15.96
C LEU A 26 -16.70 -17.72 -14.90
N SER A 27 -16.81 -18.32 -13.72
CA SER A 27 -17.38 -17.63 -12.57
C SER A 27 -16.34 -16.66 -12.04
N THR A 28 -16.46 -15.41 -12.39
CA THR A 28 -15.80 -14.33 -11.66
C THR A 28 -16.73 -14.00 -10.48
N GLU A 29 -16.57 -14.71 -9.38
CA GLU A 29 -17.21 -14.30 -8.12
C GLU A 29 -16.54 -13.00 -7.69
N GLU A 30 -17.20 -11.89 -7.97
CA GLU A 30 -16.84 -10.63 -7.31
C GLU A 30 -17.23 -10.77 -5.83
N PRO A 31 -16.29 -10.67 -4.88
CA PRO A 31 -16.60 -10.77 -3.47
C PRO A 31 -17.60 -9.67 -3.09
N ASP A 32 -18.64 -10.01 -2.38
CA ASP A 32 -19.60 -9.03 -1.84
C ASP A 32 -18.90 -8.15 -0.79
N THR A 33 -18.35 -7.05 -1.26
CA THR A 33 -17.63 -6.08 -0.43
C THR A 33 -18.57 -5.18 0.38
N SER A 34 -19.88 -5.24 0.15
CA SER A 34 -20.87 -4.38 0.82
C SER A 34 -20.92 -4.60 2.34
N ARG A 35 -20.49 -5.76 2.82
CA ARG A 35 -20.37 -6.11 4.25
C ARG A 35 -18.93 -6.00 4.77
N MET A 36 -17.99 -5.66 3.90
CA MET A 36 -16.58 -5.55 4.26
C MET A 36 -16.19 -4.12 4.58
N ARG A 37 -15.17 -3.99 5.40
CA ARG A 37 -14.54 -2.72 5.73
C ARG A 37 -13.28 -2.53 4.91
N LEU A 38 -13.13 -1.35 4.31
CA LEU A 38 -11.88 -0.87 3.74
C LEU A 38 -11.15 -0.01 4.77
N LEU A 39 -9.90 -0.34 5.06
CA LEU A 39 -9.02 0.49 5.86
C LEU A 39 -8.11 1.28 4.93
N VAL A 40 -8.09 2.60 5.08
CA VAL A 40 -7.22 3.50 4.32
C VAL A 40 -6.24 4.15 5.27
N LEU A 41 -4.96 3.92 5.04
CA LEU A 41 -3.86 4.47 5.82
C LEU A 41 -3.10 5.48 4.98
N SER A 42 -2.88 6.68 5.49
CA SER A 42 -2.04 7.70 4.87
C SER A 42 -0.85 8.00 5.76
N ASP A 43 0.33 7.95 5.19
CA ASP A 43 1.53 8.44 5.84
C ASP A 43 1.42 9.95 6.08
N VAL A 44 1.61 10.35 7.33
CA VAL A 44 1.62 11.74 7.77
C VAL A 44 2.90 12.03 8.55
N SER A 45 3.97 11.34 8.23
CA SER A 45 5.31 11.58 8.77
C SER A 45 5.98 12.79 8.12
N GLY A 46 7.05 13.28 8.74
CA GLY A 46 7.81 14.44 8.26
C GLY A 46 8.38 14.29 6.85
N SER A 47 8.65 13.06 6.38
CA SER A 47 9.10 12.80 5.01
C SER A 47 8.06 13.17 3.95
N MET A 48 6.79 13.16 4.31
CA MET A 48 5.67 13.56 3.45
C MET A 48 5.59 15.07 3.21
N ASP A 49 6.35 15.88 3.97
CA ASP A 49 6.52 17.32 3.72
C ASP A 49 7.48 17.63 2.57
N ALA A 50 8.26 16.63 2.17
CA ALA A 50 9.23 16.79 1.09
C ALA A 50 8.55 17.12 -0.25
N ARG A 51 9.31 17.84 -1.09
CA ARG A 51 8.97 18.11 -2.49
C ARG A 51 9.95 17.39 -3.39
N ASP A 52 9.47 16.50 -4.22
CA ASP A 52 10.32 15.77 -5.14
C ASP A 52 10.83 16.65 -6.30
N LEU A 53 10.10 17.69 -6.63
CA LEU A 53 10.50 18.72 -7.58
C LEU A 53 10.58 20.07 -6.87
N ARG A 54 11.55 20.90 -7.24
CA ARG A 54 11.82 22.21 -6.60
C ARG A 54 10.58 23.12 -6.54
N GLU A 55 9.72 23.06 -7.56
CA GLU A 55 8.45 23.83 -7.67
C GLU A 55 7.22 22.92 -7.62
N GLY A 56 7.40 21.63 -7.27
CA GLY A 56 6.30 20.65 -7.17
C GLY A 56 5.50 20.76 -5.87
N PRO A 57 4.35 20.10 -5.80
CA PRO A 57 3.61 19.95 -4.55
C PRO A 57 4.41 19.14 -3.54
N ARG A 58 4.05 19.27 -2.27
CA ARG A 58 4.53 18.36 -1.22
C ARG A 58 3.91 16.99 -1.42
N ARG A 59 4.59 15.90 -1.04
CA ARG A 59 4.07 14.52 -1.14
C ARG A 59 2.71 14.38 -0.48
N ILE A 60 2.52 14.95 0.70
CA ILE A 60 1.23 14.92 1.41
C ILE A 60 0.10 15.61 0.62
N ALA A 61 0.42 16.64 -0.16
CA ALA A 61 -0.55 17.31 -1.01
C ALA A 61 -0.96 16.47 -2.24
N GLU A 62 -0.12 15.55 -2.69
CA GLU A 62 -0.44 14.59 -3.75
C GLU A 62 -1.46 13.55 -3.29
N VAL A 63 -1.48 13.24 -1.99
CA VAL A 63 -2.43 12.30 -1.38
C VAL A 63 -3.79 12.95 -1.11
N ALA A 64 -3.83 14.25 -0.85
CA ALA A 64 -5.04 15.00 -0.50
C ALA A 64 -6.25 14.76 -1.43
N PRO A 65 -6.12 14.68 -2.77
CA PRO A 65 -7.24 14.45 -3.68
C PRO A 65 -7.98 13.13 -3.46
N PHE A 66 -7.30 12.10 -2.95
CA PHE A 66 -7.90 10.80 -2.67
C PHE A 66 -8.85 10.83 -1.46
N PHE A 67 -8.62 11.75 -0.53
CA PHE A 67 -9.40 11.90 0.71
C PHE A 67 -10.42 13.03 0.67
N THR A 68 -10.36 13.89 -0.34
CA THR A 68 -11.28 15.05 -0.46
C THR A 68 -12.66 14.57 -0.91
N ILE A 69 -13.69 14.87 -0.12
CA ILE A 69 -15.07 14.40 -0.34
C ILE A 69 -15.87 15.40 -1.21
N ASP A 70 -15.40 16.63 -1.34
CA ASP A 70 -16.13 17.73 -1.97
C ASP A 70 -16.31 17.62 -3.51
N ARG A 71 -15.78 16.56 -4.12
CA ARG A 71 -15.98 16.27 -5.54
C ARG A 71 -16.87 15.05 -5.70
N GLU A 72 -17.93 15.15 -6.47
CA GLU A 72 -18.92 14.09 -6.73
C GLU A 72 -18.35 12.76 -7.22
N ASN A 73 -17.10 12.68 -7.62
CA ASN A 73 -16.42 11.47 -8.06
C ASN A 73 -15.06 11.28 -7.36
N SER A 74 -14.93 11.69 -6.09
CA SER A 74 -13.70 11.42 -5.37
C SER A 74 -13.50 9.92 -5.16
N TRP A 75 -12.25 9.48 -5.20
CA TRP A 75 -11.88 8.07 -4.98
C TRP A 75 -12.47 7.52 -3.67
N ILE A 76 -12.42 8.28 -2.59
CA ILE A 76 -12.94 7.85 -1.29
C ILE A 76 -14.48 7.67 -1.32
N GLN A 77 -15.20 8.44 -2.13
CA GLN A 77 -16.64 8.27 -2.32
C GLN A 77 -16.95 7.01 -3.12
N GLN A 78 -16.18 6.73 -4.17
CA GLN A 78 -16.31 5.49 -4.94
C GLN A 78 -16.04 4.29 -4.03
N MET A 79 -15.02 4.33 -3.18
CA MET A 79 -14.78 3.25 -2.22
C MET A 79 -15.94 3.07 -1.23
N ARG A 80 -16.57 4.15 -0.80
CA ARG A 80 -17.77 4.08 0.08
C ARG A 80 -19.00 3.48 -0.59
N SER A 81 -19.11 3.53 -1.90
CA SER A 81 -20.19 2.86 -2.62
C SER A 81 -19.96 1.36 -2.80
N HIS A 82 -18.71 0.90 -2.74
CA HIS A 82 -18.35 -0.50 -2.90
C HIS A 82 -18.20 -1.23 -1.55
N TYR A 83 -17.69 -0.55 -0.53
CA TYR A 83 -17.47 -1.15 0.79
C TYR A 83 -18.55 -0.68 1.77
N GLY A 84 -19.02 -1.57 2.63
CA GLY A 84 -20.00 -1.23 3.66
C GLY A 84 -19.49 -0.18 4.64
N LYS A 85 -18.15 -0.13 4.85
CA LYS A 85 -17.49 0.86 5.68
C LYS A 85 -16.11 1.22 5.13
N VAL A 86 -15.77 2.51 5.17
CA VAL A 86 -14.43 3.01 4.86
C VAL A 86 -13.93 3.82 6.05
N ASP A 87 -12.87 3.36 6.68
CA ASP A 87 -12.18 4.05 7.76
C ASP A 87 -10.84 4.57 7.26
N SER A 88 -10.57 5.86 7.50
CA SER A 88 -9.37 6.55 7.05
C SER A 88 -8.57 7.05 8.25
N PHE A 89 -7.28 6.71 8.29
CA PHE A 89 -6.35 7.13 9.33
C PHE A 89 -5.05 7.65 8.72
N GLY A 90 -4.49 8.66 9.38
CA GLY A 90 -3.11 9.05 9.21
C GLY A 90 -2.23 8.29 10.19
N PHE A 91 -1.05 7.88 9.78
CA PHE A 91 -0.08 7.25 10.65
C PHE A 91 1.27 7.97 10.59
N SER A 92 1.87 8.13 11.76
CA SER A 92 3.22 8.63 11.97
C SER A 92 3.80 7.93 13.20
N ASP A 93 4.02 8.65 14.28
CA ASP A 93 4.32 8.11 15.62
C ASP A 93 3.10 7.39 16.21
N GLU A 94 1.92 7.91 15.89
CA GLU A 94 0.61 7.42 16.34
C GLU A 94 -0.38 7.36 15.19
N LEU A 95 -1.46 6.60 15.41
CA LEU A 95 -2.56 6.48 14.47
C LEU A 95 -3.62 7.56 14.78
N SER A 96 -3.85 8.47 13.86
CA SER A 96 -4.85 9.54 13.96
C SER A 96 -5.97 9.37 12.94
N ARG A 97 -7.22 9.64 13.33
CA ARG A 97 -8.34 9.54 12.40
C ARG A 97 -8.35 10.74 11.45
N LEU A 98 -8.33 10.50 10.16
CA LEU A 98 -8.50 11.56 9.16
C LEU A 98 -9.96 11.99 9.06
N GLY A 99 -10.19 13.30 8.91
CA GLY A 99 -11.52 13.90 8.93
C GLY A 99 -12.44 13.35 7.84
N ARG A 100 -13.73 13.15 8.20
CA ARG A 100 -14.74 12.61 7.27
C ARG A 100 -15.28 13.63 6.28
N LYS A 101 -15.18 14.93 6.55
CA LYS A 101 -15.89 15.97 5.77
C LYS A 101 -15.00 16.76 4.83
N SER A 102 -13.75 16.99 5.18
CA SER A 102 -12.78 17.66 4.32
C SER A 102 -11.38 17.21 4.68
N TRP A 103 -10.49 17.15 3.69
CA TRP A 103 -9.08 16.97 3.94
C TRP A 103 -8.55 18.22 4.64
N GLN A 104 -8.23 18.08 5.90
CA GLN A 104 -7.41 19.05 6.61
C GLN A 104 -6.00 18.48 6.66
N MET A 105 -5.02 19.31 6.31
CA MET A 105 -3.62 18.89 6.37
C MET A 105 -3.30 18.45 7.80
N PRO A 106 -2.97 17.16 8.01
CA PRO A 106 -2.66 16.68 9.35
C PRO A 106 -1.37 17.29 9.86
N GLU A 107 -1.21 17.33 11.17
CA GLU A 107 0.07 17.60 11.79
C GLU A 107 1.02 16.45 11.46
N LEU A 108 2.22 16.78 10.96
CA LEU A 108 3.18 15.78 10.54
C LEU A 108 4.00 15.29 11.73
N GLY A 109 4.05 13.99 11.93
CA GLY A 109 4.86 13.36 12.97
C GLY A 109 6.34 13.22 12.58
N HIS A 110 7.16 12.92 13.55
CA HIS A 110 8.61 12.81 13.37
C HIS A 110 9.07 11.41 12.91
N LYS A 111 8.23 10.41 13.09
CA LYS A 111 8.55 9.01 12.84
C LYS A 111 7.48 8.38 11.96
N THR A 112 7.82 7.22 11.41
CA THR A 112 6.92 6.44 10.56
C THR A 112 6.80 5.04 11.12
N ALA A 113 5.65 4.71 11.72
CA ALA A 113 5.35 3.42 12.34
C ALA A 113 4.30 2.65 11.50
N LEU A 114 4.60 2.39 10.22
CA LEU A 114 3.70 1.68 9.30
C LEU A 114 3.31 0.29 9.80
N GLY A 115 4.27 -0.46 10.36
CA GLY A 115 4.00 -1.78 10.91
C GLY A 115 3.00 -1.76 12.06
N ASP A 116 3.09 -0.78 12.96
CA ASP A 116 2.15 -0.62 14.06
C ASP A 116 0.77 -0.16 13.58
N ALA A 117 0.73 0.72 12.57
CA ALA A 117 -0.51 1.16 11.94
C ALA A 117 -1.27 0.00 11.29
N LEU A 118 -0.58 -0.85 10.55
CA LEU A 118 -1.14 -2.06 9.95
C LEU A 118 -1.63 -3.03 11.05
N HIS A 119 -0.82 -3.29 12.07
CA HIS A 119 -1.21 -4.17 13.16
C HIS A 119 -2.45 -3.67 13.91
N SER A 120 -2.53 -2.36 14.16
CA SER A 120 -3.71 -1.73 14.77
C SER A 120 -4.95 -1.92 13.91
N GLY A 121 -4.83 -1.89 12.58
CA GLY A 121 -5.91 -2.17 11.64
C GLY A 121 -6.49 -3.57 11.78
N LEU A 122 -5.63 -4.58 12.04
CA LEU A 122 -6.06 -5.97 12.30
C LEU A 122 -6.72 -6.13 13.67
N SER A 123 -6.27 -5.37 14.66
CA SER A 123 -6.74 -5.47 16.05
C SER A 123 -8.06 -4.74 16.28
N GLN A 124 -8.47 -3.85 15.38
CA GLN A 124 -9.74 -3.15 15.47
C GLN A 124 -10.89 -4.04 15.00
N GLU A 125 -11.43 -4.82 15.91
CA GLU A 125 -12.69 -5.51 15.68
C GLU A 125 -13.85 -4.49 15.70
N ILE A 126 -14.55 -4.40 14.58
CA ILE A 126 -15.76 -3.59 14.49
C ILE A 126 -16.93 -4.56 14.34
N LYS A 127 -17.93 -4.44 15.24
CA LYS A 127 -19.13 -5.25 15.17
C LYS A 127 -19.72 -5.22 13.76
N ASP A 128 -20.05 -6.39 13.26
CA ASP A 128 -20.78 -6.64 12.01
C ASP A 128 -20.03 -6.28 10.71
N THR A 129 -18.71 -6.01 10.75
CA THR A 129 -17.92 -5.77 9.54
C THR A 129 -16.57 -6.41 9.63
N GLU A 130 -16.21 -7.20 8.63
CA GLU A 130 -14.89 -7.80 8.49
C GLU A 130 -13.96 -6.87 7.70
N LEU A 131 -12.67 -6.89 8.02
CA LEU A 131 -11.67 -6.16 7.25
C LEU A 131 -11.47 -6.86 5.90
N GLY A 132 -11.94 -6.26 4.82
CA GLY A 132 -11.86 -6.83 3.48
C GLY A 132 -10.59 -6.44 2.72
N SER A 133 -10.09 -5.23 2.94
CA SER A 133 -8.89 -4.74 2.25
C SER A 133 -8.25 -3.58 2.99
N VAL A 134 -6.97 -3.36 2.72
CA VAL A 134 -6.22 -2.19 3.18
C VAL A 134 -5.60 -1.47 2.00
N VAL A 135 -5.65 -0.15 2.01
CA VAL A 135 -4.91 0.72 1.08
C VAL A 135 -4.00 1.62 1.90
N VAL A 136 -2.73 1.63 1.55
CA VAL A 136 -1.69 2.43 2.22
C VAL A 136 -1.12 3.44 1.23
N PHE A 137 -1.10 4.71 1.61
CA PHE A 137 -0.37 5.77 0.91
C PHE A 137 0.88 6.10 1.71
N SER A 138 2.07 5.84 1.18
CA SER A 138 3.35 6.06 1.89
C SER A 138 4.49 6.21 0.89
N ASP A 139 5.57 6.85 1.32
CA ASP A 139 6.85 6.88 0.60
C ASP A 139 7.73 5.64 0.86
N GLY A 140 7.21 4.68 1.64
CA GLY A 140 7.85 3.39 1.90
C GLY A 140 8.81 3.36 3.09
N VAL A 141 9.02 4.48 3.79
CA VAL A 141 9.87 4.52 4.97
C VAL A 141 9.13 3.91 6.16
N ASN A 142 9.83 3.07 6.95
CA ASN A 142 9.37 2.58 8.26
C ASN A 142 10.57 2.61 9.20
N ASN A 143 10.61 3.59 10.10
CA ASN A 143 11.74 3.81 10.99
C ASN A 143 11.43 3.56 12.47
N GLN A 144 10.19 3.16 12.79
CA GLN A 144 9.75 2.84 14.13
C GLN A 144 8.74 1.70 14.13
N GLY A 145 8.60 1.04 15.27
CA GLY A 145 7.59 0.03 15.54
C GLY A 145 7.90 -1.32 14.92
N ARG A 146 6.86 -2.09 14.62
CA ARG A 146 6.94 -3.46 14.12
C ARG A 146 7.50 -3.52 12.70
N ALA A 147 8.18 -4.63 12.40
CA ALA A 147 8.61 -4.90 11.04
C ALA A 147 7.39 -5.09 10.13
N VAL A 148 7.30 -4.28 9.07
CA VAL A 148 6.16 -4.29 8.12
C VAL A 148 5.94 -5.67 7.53
N LEU A 149 7.04 -6.39 7.20
CA LEU A 149 6.97 -7.72 6.60
C LEU A 149 6.34 -8.77 7.53
N GLU A 150 6.53 -8.66 8.84
CA GLU A 150 5.90 -9.57 9.81
C GLU A 150 4.40 -9.36 9.85
N VAL A 151 3.97 -8.11 9.93
CA VAL A 151 2.55 -7.77 9.92
C VAL A 151 1.89 -8.14 8.58
N ALA A 152 2.59 -7.95 7.46
CA ALA A 152 2.10 -8.37 6.14
C ALA A 152 1.84 -9.89 6.06
N LYS A 153 2.63 -10.72 6.77
CA LYS A 153 2.36 -12.16 6.87
C LYS A 153 1.05 -12.46 7.61
N GLU A 154 0.70 -11.67 8.62
CA GLU A 154 -0.57 -11.80 9.34
C GLU A 154 -1.76 -11.48 8.42
N TYR A 155 -1.66 -10.42 7.62
CA TYR A 155 -2.65 -10.08 6.60
C TYR A 155 -2.82 -11.21 5.57
N ARG A 156 -1.70 -11.73 5.07
CA ARG A 156 -1.70 -12.86 4.13
C ARG A 156 -2.35 -14.10 4.72
N ALA A 157 -2.06 -14.43 5.97
CA ALA A 157 -2.66 -15.58 6.65
C ALA A 157 -4.18 -15.46 6.81
N ARG A 158 -4.71 -14.23 6.86
CA ARG A 158 -6.15 -13.94 6.92
C ARG A 158 -6.78 -13.74 5.53
N GLY A 159 -6.00 -13.80 4.46
CA GLY A 159 -6.49 -13.56 3.08
C GLY A 159 -6.87 -12.10 2.81
N ILE A 160 -6.39 -11.14 3.61
CA ILE A 160 -6.73 -9.72 3.48
C ILE A 160 -5.67 -9.04 2.59
N PRO A 161 -6.04 -8.51 1.41
CA PRO A 161 -5.12 -7.82 0.54
C PRO A 161 -4.70 -6.48 1.12
N VAL A 162 -3.39 -6.19 1.02
CA VAL A 162 -2.79 -4.89 1.33
C VAL A 162 -2.28 -4.28 0.03
N ASN A 163 -2.89 -3.18 -0.38
CA ASN A 163 -2.51 -2.44 -1.58
C ASN A 163 -1.71 -1.21 -1.16
N VAL A 164 -0.56 -1.00 -1.78
CA VAL A 164 0.31 0.14 -1.47
C VAL A 164 0.34 1.09 -2.66
N VAL A 165 0.07 2.35 -2.39
CA VAL A 165 0.22 3.45 -3.33
C VAL A 165 1.48 4.20 -2.92
N GLY A 166 2.52 4.08 -3.73
CA GLY A 166 3.77 4.81 -3.52
C GLY A 166 3.56 6.30 -3.76
N VAL A 167 3.99 7.11 -2.80
CA VAL A 167 3.93 8.57 -2.87
C VAL A 167 5.34 9.11 -3.04
N GLY A 168 5.50 10.06 -3.93
CA GLY A 168 6.81 10.59 -4.28
C GLY A 168 7.32 10.06 -5.61
N LYS A 169 8.35 10.69 -6.11
CA LYS A 169 9.03 10.30 -7.36
C LYS A 169 10.38 9.74 -7.01
N GLU A 170 10.71 8.64 -7.63
CA GLU A 170 12.10 8.17 -7.70
C GLU A 170 12.88 9.20 -8.52
N LEU A 171 13.43 10.18 -7.82
CA LEU A 171 14.31 11.14 -8.44
C LEU A 171 15.68 10.46 -8.55
N LEU A 172 16.18 10.34 -9.76
CA LEU A 172 17.61 10.17 -10.05
C LEU A 172 18.36 11.45 -9.63
N ARG A 173 18.18 11.89 -8.39
CA ARG A 173 19.02 12.90 -7.78
C ARG A 173 20.13 12.13 -7.14
N GLY A 174 21.36 12.46 -7.55
CA GLY A 174 22.50 12.01 -6.83
C GLY A 174 22.28 12.22 -5.34
N ASP A 175 22.37 11.17 -4.57
CA ASP A 175 22.29 11.21 -3.13
C ASP A 175 23.70 11.14 -2.55
N ILE A 176 23.90 11.75 -1.41
CA ILE A 176 25.14 11.59 -0.64
C ILE A 176 24.80 10.74 0.57
N GLY A 177 25.14 9.47 0.49
CA GLY A 177 25.05 8.55 1.61
C GLY A 177 26.30 8.63 2.48
N ILE A 178 26.12 8.58 3.80
CA ILE A 178 27.22 8.41 4.75
C ILE A 178 26.95 7.13 5.53
N SER A 179 27.85 6.17 5.41
CA SER A 179 27.79 4.92 6.16
C SER A 179 29.05 4.77 7.05
N PHE A 180 28.84 4.25 8.26
CA PHE A 180 29.98 3.89 9.11
C PHE A 180 30.55 2.55 8.67
N THR A 181 31.83 2.49 8.41
CA THR A 181 32.54 1.26 8.05
C THR A 181 32.58 0.28 9.22
N ASP A 182 32.67 0.80 10.46
CA ASP A 182 32.63 0.00 11.68
C ASP A 182 31.21 0.00 12.27
N ARG A 183 30.54 -1.16 12.20
CA ARG A 183 29.17 -1.32 12.71
C ARG A 183 29.02 -1.20 14.23
N ASN A 184 30.12 -1.36 15.01
CA ASN A 184 30.13 -1.28 16.47
C ASN A 184 31.44 -0.65 16.97
N PRO A 185 31.65 0.66 16.83
CA PRO A 185 32.83 1.30 17.40
C PRO A 185 32.78 1.20 18.94
N ARG A 186 33.82 0.62 19.52
CA ARG A 186 33.96 0.57 20.98
C ARG A 186 34.77 1.78 21.42
N ALA A 187 34.16 2.61 22.25
CA ALA A 187 34.82 3.76 22.90
C ALA A 187 35.25 3.40 24.32
N VAL A 188 36.46 3.72 24.68
CA VAL A 188 36.95 3.67 26.06
C VAL A 188 37.05 5.12 26.56
N ALA A 189 36.60 5.36 27.79
CA ALA A 189 36.62 6.71 28.36
C ALA A 189 38.05 7.28 28.41
N LYS A 190 38.26 8.48 27.87
CA LYS A 190 39.51 9.20 27.76
C LYS A 190 40.51 8.70 26.69
N GLU A 191 40.11 7.82 25.81
CA GLU A 191 40.89 7.43 24.63
C GLU A 191 40.31 8.07 23.38
N GLU A 192 41.19 8.34 22.38
CA GLU A 192 40.77 8.84 21.08
C GLU A 192 40.04 7.72 20.31
N LEU A 193 38.86 8.03 19.79
CA LEU A 193 38.10 7.14 18.96
C LEU A 193 38.24 7.52 17.48
N LEU A 194 38.86 6.63 16.70
CA LEU A 194 38.94 6.79 15.25
C LEU A 194 37.66 6.21 14.62
N LEU A 195 36.82 7.08 14.09
CA LEU A 195 35.63 6.67 13.32
C LEU A 195 35.96 6.72 11.82
N ARG A 196 35.71 5.61 11.14
CA ARG A 196 35.82 5.55 9.66
C ARG A 196 34.40 5.55 9.10
N PHE A 197 34.19 6.42 8.13
CA PHE A 197 32.94 6.49 7.39
C PHE A 197 33.25 6.52 5.89
N GLU A 198 32.33 5.98 5.12
CA GLU A 198 32.33 6.00 3.66
C GLU A 198 31.28 6.98 3.20
N VAL A 199 31.66 7.83 2.25
CA VAL A 199 30.74 8.77 1.61
C VAL A 199 30.46 8.24 0.22
N GLU A 200 29.23 7.79 0.02
CA GLU A 200 28.75 7.39 -1.30
C GLU A 200 28.12 8.61 -1.98
N ASN A 201 28.53 8.87 -3.20
CA ASN A 201 28.01 9.97 -4.00
C ASN A 201 27.46 9.42 -5.31
N GLU A 202 26.15 9.46 -5.46
CA GLU A 202 25.44 9.01 -6.66
C GLU A 202 25.13 10.15 -7.65
N PHE A 203 25.88 11.26 -7.61
CA PHE A 203 25.76 12.26 -8.65
C PHE A 203 26.34 11.74 -9.97
N PRO A 204 25.61 11.87 -11.10
CA PRO A 204 26.12 11.54 -12.42
C PRO A 204 27.27 12.44 -12.86
#